data_d7c3f89618c472e79646de23ed31a109
#
_entry.id   d7c3f89618c472e79646de23ed31a109
#
_cell.length_a   1.000
_cell.length_b   1.000
_cell.length_c   1.000
_cell.angle_alpha   90.00
_cell.angle_beta   90.00
_cell.angle_gamma   90.00
#
_symmetry.space_group_name_H-M   'P 1'
#
loop_
_entity.id
_entity.type
_entity.pdbx_description
1 polymer ?
#
loop_
_entity_poly.entity_id
_entity_poly.type
_entity_poly.pdbx_seq_one_letter_code
_entity_poly.pdbx_strand_id
1 'polypeptide(L)'
;MRLLVTRPAMDAAALADLLAAQGHDVLISPMIHIELNAVELPDATAHGGLALTSANGVRALMAHLAQLPNAQRDAQMAAWAARPAFAVGPQTAAALQAAGFQNIHKADGDVDALIDLIVADYEADDAVDDEVDLPLLHIAGRDRAGDLVAGLKAQNIACGRAVLYRAEAAAGFSPAAKAALGDAQEPVEGVVIYSQRSADIFCALYAALADELAQREAAIAPPTAFCLSEAIAAQMRAAGFEAFAPPRPDSAALLALLSPNR
;
A
#
# COMPACT_ATOMS: atom_id res chain seq x y z
N MET A 1 -5.55 -25.15 0.93
CA MET A 1 -4.99 -24.69 -0.35
C MET A 1 -3.59 -24.14 -0.13
N ARG A 2 -2.73 -24.30 -1.13
CA ARG A 2 -1.43 -23.61 -1.18
C ARG A 2 -1.59 -22.28 -1.91
N LEU A 3 -1.42 -21.17 -1.19
CA LEU A 3 -1.74 -19.83 -1.66
C LEU A 3 -0.49 -18.95 -1.79
N LEU A 4 -0.46 -18.13 -2.86
CA LEU A 4 0.57 -17.12 -3.05
C LEU A 4 0.00 -15.73 -2.73
N VAL A 5 0.63 -15.03 -1.78
CA VAL A 5 0.28 -13.65 -1.41
C VAL A 5 1.24 -12.69 -2.10
N THR A 6 0.67 -11.71 -2.85
CA THR A 6 1.42 -10.78 -3.73
C THR A 6 1.57 -9.37 -3.16
N ARG A 7 1.01 -9.09 -1.98
CA ARG A 7 1.09 -7.77 -1.33
C ARG A 7 2.54 -7.40 -0.94
N PRO A 8 2.86 -6.11 -0.81
CA PRO A 8 4.12 -5.67 -0.19
C PRO A 8 4.35 -6.35 1.15
N ALA A 9 5.61 -6.65 1.48
CA ALA A 9 6.00 -7.55 2.60
C ALA A 9 5.32 -7.22 3.94
N MET A 10 5.21 -5.93 4.28
CA MET A 10 4.57 -5.50 5.54
C MET A 10 3.08 -5.86 5.62
N ASP A 11 2.35 -5.77 4.48
CA ASP A 11 0.93 -6.13 4.40
C ASP A 11 0.73 -7.63 4.19
N ALA A 12 1.72 -8.31 3.61
CA ALA A 12 1.66 -9.73 3.31
C ALA A 12 1.72 -10.59 4.58
N ALA A 13 2.51 -10.20 5.59
CA ALA A 13 2.67 -10.96 6.82
C ALA A 13 1.34 -11.14 7.57
N ALA A 14 0.64 -10.03 7.86
CA ALA A 14 -0.66 -10.08 8.54
C ALA A 14 -1.72 -10.88 7.75
N LEU A 15 -1.71 -10.75 6.41
CA LEU A 15 -2.62 -11.53 5.56
C LEU A 15 -2.26 -13.03 5.58
N ALA A 16 -0.97 -13.36 5.56
CA ALA A 16 -0.50 -14.73 5.62
C ALA A 16 -0.91 -15.41 6.94
N ASP A 17 -0.79 -14.70 8.07
CA ASP A 17 -1.22 -15.21 9.38
C ASP A 17 -2.73 -15.52 9.39
N LEU A 18 -3.56 -14.62 8.82
CA LEU A 18 -5.00 -14.84 8.72
C LEU A 18 -5.36 -16.05 7.84
N LEU A 19 -4.67 -16.22 6.71
CA LEU A 19 -4.88 -17.36 5.81
C LEU A 19 -4.37 -18.66 6.42
N ALA A 20 -3.23 -18.64 7.11
CA ALA A 20 -2.69 -19.79 7.82
C ALA A 20 -3.63 -20.24 8.96
N ALA A 21 -4.25 -19.30 9.69
CA ALA A 21 -5.26 -19.60 10.69
C ALA A 21 -6.53 -20.27 10.09
N GLN A 22 -6.80 -20.11 8.80
CA GLN A 22 -7.86 -20.80 8.05
C GLN A 22 -7.42 -22.15 7.49
N GLY A 23 -6.18 -22.60 7.75
CA GLY A 23 -5.66 -23.89 7.32
C GLY A 23 -5.03 -23.88 5.92
N HIS A 24 -4.64 -22.72 5.39
CA HIS A 24 -3.92 -22.61 4.13
C HIS A 24 -2.39 -22.69 4.33
N ASP A 25 -1.68 -23.28 3.37
CA ASP A 25 -0.23 -23.15 3.21
C ASP A 25 0.06 -21.85 2.44
N VAL A 26 0.79 -20.91 3.02
CA VAL A 26 0.93 -19.57 2.48
C VAL A 26 2.36 -19.24 2.10
N LEU A 27 2.56 -18.91 0.84
CA LEU A 27 3.80 -18.39 0.28
C LEU A 27 3.68 -16.88 0.08
N ILE A 28 4.73 -16.14 0.42
CA ILE A 28 4.79 -14.70 0.21
C ILE A 28 5.77 -14.41 -0.92
N SER A 29 5.28 -13.71 -1.95
CA SER A 29 6.10 -13.17 -3.04
C SER A 29 5.55 -11.80 -3.45
N PRO A 30 6.03 -10.72 -2.84
CA PRO A 30 5.56 -9.39 -3.15
C PRO A 30 5.80 -9.03 -4.62
N MET A 31 4.78 -8.51 -5.30
CA MET A 31 4.92 -7.98 -6.66
C MET A 31 5.43 -6.55 -6.68
N ILE A 32 5.39 -5.88 -5.53
CA ILE A 32 5.87 -4.51 -5.37
C ILE A 32 6.72 -4.45 -4.10
N HIS A 33 7.93 -3.91 -4.24
CA HIS A 33 8.84 -3.60 -3.15
C HIS A 33 8.80 -2.12 -2.83
N ILE A 34 8.64 -1.79 -1.55
CA ILE A 34 8.71 -0.41 -1.07
C ILE A 34 10.13 -0.15 -0.62
N GLU A 35 10.82 0.72 -1.34
CA GLU A 35 12.19 1.13 -1.06
C GLU A 35 12.23 2.57 -0.57
N LEU A 36 12.96 2.82 0.51
CA LEU A 36 13.16 4.17 1.02
C LEU A 36 14.10 4.95 0.09
N ASN A 37 13.77 6.21 -0.14
CA ASN A 37 14.70 7.12 -0.81
C ASN A 37 15.74 7.64 0.19
N ALA A 38 16.97 7.77 -0.23
CA ALA A 38 18.04 8.38 0.57
C ALA A 38 17.87 9.91 0.56
N VAL A 39 16.92 10.41 1.33
CA VAL A 39 16.62 11.84 1.45
C VAL A 39 16.61 12.24 2.93
N GLU A 40 16.95 13.49 3.22
CA GLU A 40 16.83 14.05 4.55
C GLU A 40 15.34 14.27 4.88
N LEU A 41 14.95 13.88 6.09
CA LEU A 41 13.58 14.09 6.56
C LEU A 41 13.38 15.58 6.88
N PRO A 42 12.33 16.22 6.31
CA PRO A 42 12.01 17.60 6.66
C PRO A 42 11.71 17.78 8.15
N ASP A 43 12.13 18.93 8.69
CA ASP A 43 11.91 19.26 10.10
C ASP A 43 10.40 19.44 10.37
N ALA A 44 9.90 18.71 11.37
CA ALA A 44 8.50 18.78 11.80
C ALA A 44 8.10 20.20 12.24
N THR A 45 9.00 20.95 12.84
CA THR A 45 8.69 22.31 13.35
C THR A 45 8.46 23.34 12.26
N ALA A 46 8.90 23.05 11.04
CA ALA A 46 8.71 23.91 9.86
C ALA A 46 7.37 23.69 9.12
N HIS A 47 6.50 22.78 9.63
CA HIS A 47 5.27 22.41 8.94
C HIS A 47 4.05 22.45 9.88
N GLY A 48 2.90 22.86 9.36
CA GLY A 48 1.63 22.94 10.08
C GLY A 48 0.94 21.58 10.28
N GLY A 49 1.24 20.59 9.44
CA GLY A 49 0.67 19.25 9.51
C GLY A 49 1.17 18.33 8.42
N LEU A 50 0.66 17.10 8.41
CA LEU A 50 0.98 16.07 7.43
C LEU A 50 -0.21 15.76 6.53
N ALA A 51 0.05 15.50 5.25
CA ALA A 51 -0.94 14.94 4.34
C ALA A 51 -0.39 13.64 3.73
N LEU A 52 -1.17 12.55 3.79
CA LEU A 52 -0.76 11.21 3.38
C LEU A 52 -1.85 10.52 2.54
N THR A 53 -1.48 10.10 1.35
CA THR A 53 -2.38 9.40 0.42
C THR A 53 -2.24 7.88 0.47
N SER A 54 -1.32 7.35 1.31
CA SER A 54 -1.05 5.92 1.41
C SER A 54 -0.44 5.54 2.76
N ALA A 55 -0.80 4.39 3.30
CA ALA A 55 -0.17 3.78 4.46
C ALA A 55 1.35 3.57 4.28
N ASN A 56 1.82 3.38 3.04
CA ASN A 56 3.25 3.32 2.75
C ASN A 56 3.98 4.64 3.02
N GLY A 57 3.29 5.78 2.89
CA GLY A 57 3.83 7.08 3.30
C GLY A 57 4.09 7.15 4.80
N VAL A 58 3.14 6.66 5.61
CA VAL A 58 3.30 6.57 7.08
C VAL A 58 4.49 5.67 7.43
N ARG A 59 4.56 4.48 6.82
CA ARG A 59 5.67 3.53 7.06
C ARG A 59 7.02 4.11 6.67
N ALA A 60 7.09 4.82 5.54
CA ALA A 60 8.32 5.47 5.09
C ALA A 60 8.75 6.58 6.05
N LEU A 61 7.81 7.41 6.53
CA LEU A 61 8.07 8.42 7.55
C LEU A 61 8.65 7.79 8.81
N MET A 62 8.00 6.73 9.33
CA MET A 62 8.48 6.04 10.53
C MET A 62 9.84 5.38 10.34
N ALA A 63 10.10 4.82 9.17
CA ALA A 63 11.39 4.21 8.85
C ALA A 63 12.53 5.25 8.73
N HIS A 64 12.25 6.45 8.20
CA HIS A 64 13.20 7.56 8.20
C HIS A 64 13.48 8.07 9.62
N LEU A 65 12.42 8.25 10.43
CA LEU A 65 12.56 8.64 11.83
C LEU A 65 13.41 7.62 12.63
N ALA A 66 13.24 6.33 12.38
CA ALA A 66 13.99 5.27 13.03
C ALA A 66 15.51 5.32 12.73
N GLN A 67 15.93 5.99 11.65
CA GLN A 67 17.35 6.16 11.30
C GLN A 67 18.00 7.32 12.06
N LEU A 68 17.21 8.21 12.70
CA LEU A 68 17.73 9.33 13.47
C LEU A 68 18.26 8.87 14.85
N PRO A 69 19.22 9.62 15.44
CA PRO A 69 19.57 9.44 16.83
C PRO A 69 18.35 9.55 17.76
N ASN A 70 18.29 8.75 18.84
CA ASN A 70 17.11 8.62 19.68
C ASN A 70 16.50 9.97 20.11
N ALA A 71 17.31 10.89 20.62
CA ALA A 71 16.82 12.20 21.09
C ALA A 71 16.21 13.04 19.94
N GLN A 72 16.81 12.99 18.75
CA GLN A 72 16.30 13.70 17.58
C GLN A 72 15.03 13.05 17.06
N ARG A 73 14.99 11.71 16.99
CA ARG A 73 13.80 10.95 16.62
C ARG A 73 12.62 11.27 17.52
N ASP A 74 12.85 11.24 18.84
CA ASP A 74 11.80 11.45 19.83
C ASP A 74 11.26 12.89 19.77
N ALA A 75 12.14 13.88 19.54
CA ALA A 75 11.74 15.28 19.33
C ALA A 75 10.92 15.46 18.05
N GLN A 76 11.36 14.87 16.92
CA GLN A 76 10.65 14.94 15.65
C GLN A 76 9.28 14.22 15.73
N MET A 77 9.22 13.05 16.39
CA MET A 77 7.96 12.33 16.60
C MET A 77 6.98 13.15 17.45
N ALA A 78 7.43 13.75 18.54
CA ALA A 78 6.58 14.58 19.38
C ALA A 78 6.06 15.81 18.60
N ALA A 79 6.90 16.43 17.77
CA ALA A 79 6.51 17.57 16.97
C ALA A 79 5.47 17.19 15.89
N TRP A 80 5.65 16.05 15.20
CA TRP A 80 4.67 15.55 14.23
C TRP A 80 3.36 15.12 14.89
N ALA A 81 3.41 14.42 16.03
CA ALA A 81 2.23 13.92 16.73
C ALA A 81 1.35 15.05 17.31
N ALA A 82 1.93 16.22 17.56
CA ALA A 82 1.20 17.41 18.03
C ALA A 82 0.41 18.13 16.92
N ARG A 83 0.62 17.75 15.65
CA ARG A 83 0.03 18.43 14.49
C ARG A 83 -1.07 17.58 13.83
N PRO A 84 -1.99 18.20 13.05
CA PRO A 84 -2.98 17.46 12.29
C PRO A 84 -2.31 16.57 11.24
N ALA A 85 -2.88 15.37 11.05
CA ALA A 85 -2.47 14.42 10.04
C ALA A 85 -3.69 14.05 9.17
N PHE A 86 -3.66 14.47 7.92
CA PHE A 86 -4.73 14.25 6.96
C PHE A 86 -4.44 12.99 6.13
N ALA A 87 -5.38 12.06 6.06
CA ALA A 87 -5.19 10.74 5.48
C ALA A 87 -6.26 10.38 4.47
N VAL A 88 -5.87 9.83 3.33
CA VAL A 88 -6.80 9.15 2.40
C VAL A 88 -7.06 7.74 2.89
N GLY A 89 -8.32 7.45 3.18
CA GLY A 89 -8.83 6.12 3.45
C GLY A 89 -8.49 5.52 4.81
N PRO A 90 -9.20 4.44 5.19
CA PRO A 90 -9.10 3.85 6.53
C PRO A 90 -7.75 3.20 6.82
N GLN A 91 -7.07 2.64 5.81
CA GLN A 91 -5.78 1.97 6.00
C GLN A 91 -4.66 2.97 6.34
N THR A 92 -4.67 4.17 5.73
CA THR A 92 -3.70 5.23 6.02
C THR A 92 -3.95 5.81 7.42
N ALA A 93 -5.22 6.05 7.77
CA ALA A 93 -5.60 6.52 9.10
C ALA A 93 -5.22 5.51 10.20
N ALA A 94 -5.48 4.22 9.99
CA ALA A 94 -5.07 3.17 10.93
C ALA A 94 -3.53 3.08 11.08
N ALA A 95 -2.78 3.27 10.00
CA ALA A 95 -1.31 3.30 10.06
C ALA A 95 -0.80 4.50 10.88
N LEU A 96 -1.40 5.69 10.72
CA LEU A 96 -1.09 6.87 11.53
C LEU A 96 -1.41 6.64 13.02
N GLN A 97 -2.57 6.07 13.32
CA GLN A 97 -2.95 5.75 14.70
C GLN A 97 -1.96 4.75 15.35
N ALA A 98 -1.58 3.70 14.62
CA ALA A 98 -0.58 2.73 15.07
C ALA A 98 0.81 3.35 15.26
N ALA A 99 1.14 4.41 14.51
CA ALA A 99 2.37 5.19 14.65
C ALA A 99 2.34 6.22 15.79
N GLY A 100 1.20 6.36 16.52
CA GLY A 100 1.08 7.23 17.68
C GLY A 100 0.50 8.62 17.39
N PHE A 101 0.05 8.91 16.19
CA PHE A 101 -0.67 10.14 15.86
C PHE A 101 -2.07 10.12 16.50
N GLN A 102 -2.51 11.25 17.03
CA GLN A 102 -3.81 11.37 17.72
C GLN A 102 -4.79 12.27 16.97
N ASN A 103 -4.29 13.35 16.36
CA ASN A 103 -5.11 14.28 15.60
C ASN A 103 -5.14 13.85 14.12
N ILE A 104 -6.03 12.89 13.80
CA ILE A 104 -6.11 12.26 12.47
C ILE A 104 -7.44 12.63 11.81
N HIS A 105 -7.37 13.29 10.66
CA HIS A 105 -8.49 13.65 9.81
C HIS A 105 -8.51 12.69 8.60
N LYS A 106 -9.59 11.91 8.48
CA LYS A 106 -9.70 10.89 7.42
C LYS A 106 -10.65 11.34 6.33
N ALA A 107 -10.18 11.41 5.09
CA ALA A 107 -11.00 11.54 3.90
C ALA A 107 -11.45 10.15 3.40
N ASP A 108 -12.75 10.03 3.05
CA ASP A 108 -13.29 8.83 2.40
C ASP A 108 -13.31 9.07 0.89
N GLY A 109 -12.38 8.44 0.16
CA GLY A 109 -12.28 8.58 -1.30
C GLY A 109 -10.84 8.66 -1.78
N ASP A 110 -10.54 9.69 -2.53
CA ASP A 110 -9.28 9.92 -3.23
C ASP A 110 -8.57 11.22 -2.79
N VAL A 111 -7.67 11.71 -3.63
CA VAL A 111 -6.92 12.95 -3.39
C VAL A 111 -7.82 14.18 -3.38
N ASP A 112 -8.88 14.20 -4.19
CA ASP A 112 -9.80 15.33 -4.27
C ASP A 112 -10.62 15.43 -2.97
N ALA A 113 -11.11 14.31 -2.45
CA ALA A 113 -11.78 14.24 -1.14
C ALA A 113 -10.84 14.67 0.01
N LEU A 114 -9.52 14.40 -0.10
CA LEU A 114 -8.54 14.88 0.87
C LEU A 114 -8.36 16.40 0.80
N ILE A 115 -8.33 16.98 -0.40
CA ILE A 115 -8.26 18.43 -0.60
C ILE A 115 -9.47 19.10 0.05
N ASP A 116 -10.69 18.61 -0.24
CA ASP A 116 -11.93 19.16 0.32
C ASP A 116 -11.93 19.12 1.86
N LEU A 117 -11.45 18.02 2.43
CA LEU A 117 -11.32 17.87 3.89
C LEU A 117 -10.33 18.88 4.49
N ILE A 118 -9.16 19.07 3.87
CA ILE A 118 -8.15 20.03 4.33
C ILE A 118 -8.69 21.47 4.22
N VAL A 119 -9.34 21.82 3.12
CA VAL A 119 -9.95 23.14 2.93
C VAL A 119 -10.98 23.41 4.04
N ALA A 120 -11.86 22.47 4.31
CA ALA A 120 -12.87 22.61 5.37
C ALA A 120 -12.26 22.78 6.77
N ASP A 121 -11.13 22.10 7.05
CA ASP A 121 -10.39 22.22 8.32
C ASP A 121 -9.77 23.62 8.47
N TYR A 122 -9.14 24.12 7.41
CA TYR A 122 -8.55 25.48 7.39
C TYR A 122 -9.61 26.58 7.48
N GLU A 123 -10.76 26.45 6.80
CA GLU A 123 -11.86 27.41 6.90
C GLU A 123 -12.49 27.47 8.31
N ALA A 124 -12.43 26.34 9.05
CA ALA A 124 -12.92 26.29 10.42
C ALA A 124 -11.96 26.94 11.43
N ASP A 125 -10.67 26.97 11.13
CA ASP A 125 -9.61 27.51 11.98
C ASP A 125 -9.38 29.03 11.78
N ASP A 126 -9.78 29.60 10.62
CA ASP A 126 -9.69 31.04 10.30
C ASP A 126 -10.41 31.99 11.32
N ALA A 127 -11.01 31.41 12.38
CA ALA A 127 -11.65 32.16 13.45
C ALA A 127 -10.68 32.64 14.57
N VAL A 128 -9.40 32.23 14.55
CA VAL A 128 -8.47 32.49 15.65
C VAL A 128 -7.05 32.83 15.17
N ASP A 129 -6.74 34.14 15.25
CA ASP A 129 -5.40 34.77 15.29
C ASP A 129 -4.42 34.66 14.10
N ASP A 130 -3.71 35.79 13.90
CA ASP A 130 -2.55 36.11 13.03
C ASP A 130 -1.31 35.15 13.18
N GLU A 131 -1.48 33.87 13.42
CA GLU A 131 -0.38 32.92 13.44
C GLU A 131 0.01 32.56 11.99
N VAL A 132 1.30 32.65 11.67
CA VAL A 132 1.83 32.31 10.35
C VAL A 132 1.47 30.87 10.02
N ASP A 133 0.60 30.67 9.03
CA ASP A 133 0.22 29.36 8.53
C ASP A 133 1.44 28.62 7.98
N LEU A 134 1.95 27.67 8.78
CA LEU A 134 3.03 26.82 8.34
C LEU A 134 2.53 25.87 7.23
N PRO A 135 3.32 25.64 6.17
CA PRO A 135 2.90 24.78 5.07
C PRO A 135 2.65 23.35 5.54
N LEU A 136 1.66 22.67 4.97
CA LEU A 136 1.52 21.23 5.10
C LEU A 136 2.68 20.49 4.45
N LEU A 137 2.97 19.27 4.88
CA LEU A 137 3.92 18.38 4.23
C LEU A 137 3.21 17.13 3.68
N HIS A 138 3.17 17.00 2.36
CA HIS A 138 2.72 15.77 1.72
C HIS A 138 3.84 14.72 1.72
N ILE A 139 3.70 13.68 2.53
CA ILE A 139 4.56 12.51 2.50
C ILE A 139 4.13 11.60 1.34
N ALA A 140 4.98 11.49 0.33
CA ALA A 140 4.64 10.87 -0.94
C ALA A 140 5.61 9.75 -1.34
N GLY A 141 5.11 8.85 -2.18
CA GLY A 141 5.95 8.01 -3.04
C GLY A 141 6.41 8.76 -4.30
N ARG A 142 7.35 8.15 -5.05
CA ARG A 142 7.78 8.68 -6.35
C ARG A 142 6.60 8.72 -7.34
N ASP A 143 5.83 7.65 -7.42
CA ASP A 143 4.68 7.53 -8.30
C ASP A 143 3.53 8.38 -7.76
N ARG A 144 2.83 9.10 -8.63
CA ARG A 144 1.74 10.00 -8.25
C ARG A 144 0.39 9.36 -8.52
N ALA A 145 -0.50 9.41 -7.53
CA ALA A 145 -1.93 9.21 -7.71
C ALA A 145 -2.62 10.56 -7.41
N GLY A 146 -2.80 11.39 -8.42
CA GLY A 146 -3.29 12.76 -8.29
C GLY A 146 -2.19 13.79 -7.92
N ASP A 147 -2.52 15.05 -7.88
CA ASP A 147 -1.61 16.16 -7.51
C ASP A 147 -2.15 16.97 -6.34
N LEU A 148 -2.01 16.43 -5.13
CA LEU A 148 -2.44 17.04 -3.89
C LEU A 148 -1.83 18.46 -3.72
N VAL A 149 -0.55 18.63 -4.04
CA VAL A 149 0.15 19.92 -3.87
C VAL A 149 -0.43 20.99 -4.79
N ALA A 150 -0.69 20.63 -6.06
CA ALA A 150 -1.31 21.58 -6.99
C ALA A 150 -2.75 21.89 -6.60
N GLY A 151 -3.53 20.90 -6.14
CA GLY A 151 -4.90 21.08 -5.68
C GLY A 151 -4.98 22.02 -4.46
N LEU A 152 -4.16 21.81 -3.43
CA LEU A 152 -4.10 22.67 -2.25
C LEU A 152 -3.62 24.10 -2.60
N LYS A 153 -2.63 24.22 -3.49
CA LYS A 153 -2.17 25.51 -3.97
C LYS A 153 -3.27 26.31 -4.68
N ALA A 154 -4.15 25.64 -5.43
CA ALA A 154 -5.30 26.29 -6.07
C ALA A 154 -6.31 26.85 -5.04
N GLN A 155 -6.30 26.32 -3.82
CA GLN A 155 -7.10 26.77 -2.66
C GLN A 155 -6.32 27.71 -1.72
N ASN A 156 -5.15 28.23 -2.16
CA ASN A 156 -4.24 29.09 -1.40
C ASN A 156 -3.64 28.44 -0.14
N ILE A 157 -3.66 27.10 -0.02
CA ILE A 157 -3.04 26.37 1.08
C ILE A 157 -1.62 25.95 0.67
N ALA A 158 -0.63 26.37 1.44
CA ALA A 158 0.76 26.03 1.19
C ALA A 158 1.03 24.56 1.55
N CYS A 159 1.61 23.80 0.61
CA CYS A 159 1.95 22.39 0.83
C CYS A 159 3.26 22.03 0.13
N GLY A 160 4.22 21.55 0.92
CA GLY A 160 5.45 20.93 0.41
C GLY A 160 5.25 19.44 0.08
N ARG A 161 6.20 18.85 -0.67
CA ARG A 161 6.19 17.41 -0.98
C ARG A 161 7.53 16.78 -0.62
N ALA A 162 7.50 15.75 0.24
CA ALA A 162 8.66 14.90 0.54
C ALA A 162 8.47 13.52 -0.07
N VAL A 163 9.33 13.13 -1.01
CA VAL A 163 9.28 11.83 -1.67
C VAL A 163 10.16 10.85 -0.89
N LEU A 164 9.57 10.19 0.10
CA LEU A 164 10.31 9.34 1.04
C LEU A 164 10.52 7.90 0.56
N TYR A 165 9.76 7.44 -0.43
CA TYR A 165 9.85 6.06 -0.91
C TYR A 165 9.55 5.95 -2.41
N ARG A 166 9.86 4.79 -2.96
CA ARG A 166 9.44 4.36 -4.29
C ARG A 166 8.86 2.94 -4.21
N ALA A 167 7.92 2.66 -5.12
CA ALA A 167 7.30 1.35 -5.27
C ALA A 167 7.87 0.68 -6.53
N GLU A 168 8.86 -0.19 -6.34
CA GLU A 168 9.52 -0.89 -7.45
C GLU A 168 8.82 -2.22 -7.75
N ALA A 169 8.66 -2.53 -9.04
CA ALA A 169 8.16 -3.82 -9.48
C ALA A 169 9.16 -4.93 -9.11
N ALA A 170 8.64 -6.08 -8.68
CA ALA A 170 9.48 -7.25 -8.46
C ALA A 170 10.14 -7.69 -9.78
N ALA A 171 11.43 -7.96 -9.74
CA ALA A 171 12.18 -8.49 -10.89
C ALA A 171 11.95 -10.00 -11.09
N GLY A 172 11.31 -10.68 -10.15
CA GLY A 172 11.00 -12.10 -10.18
C GLY A 172 10.21 -12.54 -8.95
N PHE A 173 9.74 -13.77 -8.96
CA PHE A 173 9.15 -14.40 -7.78
C PHE A 173 10.20 -14.64 -6.69
N SER A 174 9.78 -14.68 -5.42
CA SER A 174 10.64 -15.18 -4.35
C SER A 174 11.11 -16.62 -4.66
N PRO A 175 12.30 -17.06 -4.20
CA PRO A 175 12.80 -18.40 -4.51
C PRO A 175 11.80 -19.50 -4.14
N ALA A 176 11.14 -19.39 -2.99
CA ALA A 176 10.13 -20.36 -2.54
C ALA A 176 8.89 -20.34 -3.45
N ALA A 177 8.40 -19.16 -3.85
CA ALA A 177 7.26 -19.06 -4.75
C ALA A 177 7.59 -19.57 -6.16
N LYS A 178 8.79 -19.26 -6.69
CA LYS A 178 9.24 -19.78 -7.99
C LYS A 178 9.31 -21.30 -8.00
N ALA A 179 9.87 -21.90 -6.94
CA ALA A 179 9.94 -23.34 -6.80
C ALA A 179 8.54 -23.98 -6.74
N ALA A 180 7.65 -23.43 -5.91
CA ALA A 180 6.29 -23.96 -5.75
C ALA A 180 5.41 -23.78 -6.99
N LEU A 181 5.55 -22.69 -7.74
CA LEU A 181 4.85 -22.48 -9.02
C LEU A 181 5.31 -23.48 -10.10
N GLY A 182 6.55 -23.98 -10.02
CA GLY A 182 7.09 -25.00 -10.91
C GLY A 182 6.89 -26.45 -10.42
N ASP A 183 6.29 -26.65 -9.26
CA ASP A 183 6.09 -27.96 -8.66
C ASP A 183 4.76 -28.57 -9.09
N ALA A 184 4.82 -29.64 -9.88
CA ALA A 184 3.63 -30.37 -10.34
C ALA A 184 3.03 -31.29 -9.26
N GLN A 185 3.77 -31.61 -8.20
CA GLN A 185 3.31 -32.52 -7.12
C GLN A 185 2.51 -31.74 -6.06
N GLU A 186 3.00 -30.55 -5.72
CA GLU A 186 2.37 -29.66 -4.75
C GLU A 186 2.23 -28.24 -5.35
N PRO A 187 1.35 -28.05 -6.35
CA PRO A 187 1.23 -26.78 -7.07
C PRO A 187 0.68 -25.67 -6.18
N VAL A 188 0.99 -24.42 -6.53
CA VAL A 188 0.26 -23.26 -6.02
C VAL A 188 -1.15 -23.29 -6.59
N GLU A 189 -2.15 -23.45 -5.73
CA GLU A 189 -3.56 -23.59 -6.13
C GLU A 189 -4.23 -22.22 -6.34
N GLY A 190 -3.77 -21.19 -5.58
CA GLY A 190 -4.36 -19.87 -5.66
C GLY A 190 -3.35 -18.73 -5.48
N VAL A 191 -3.66 -17.59 -6.08
CA VAL A 191 -2.92 -16.33 -5.90
C VAL A 191 -3.85 -15.23 -5.43
N VAL A 192 -3.43 -14.48 -4.41
CA VAL A 192 -4.24 -13.39 -3.82
C VAL A 192 -3.70 -12.05 -4.28
N ILE A 193 -4.54 -11.26 -4.99
CA ILE A 193 -4.15 -10.03 -5.70
C ILE A 193 -5.01 -8.84 -5.25
N TYR A 194 -4.35 -7.76 -4.82
CA TYR A 194 -4.98 -6.57 -4.24
C TYR A 194 -4.96 -5.33 -5.14
N SER A 195 -4.21 -5.33 -6.25
CA SER A 195 -4.14 -4.18 -7.15
C SER A 195 -3.91 -4.62 -8.60
N GLN A 196 -4.38 -3.79 -9.54
CA GLN A 196 -4.15 -4.00 -10.97
C GLN A 196 -2.66 -4.03 -11.31
N ARG A 197 -1.85 -3.14 -10.71
CA ARG A 197 -0.39 -3.14 -10.89
C ARG A 197 0.26 -4.46 -10.42
N SER A 198 -0.21 -5.03 -9.30
CA SER A 198 0.28 -6.34 -8.87
C SER A 198 -0.15 -7.46 -9.81
N ALA A 199 -1.35 -7.37 -10.41
CA ALA A 199 -1.81 -8.31 -11.43
C ALA A 199 -0.93 -8.26 -12.68
N ASP A 200 -0.62 -7.06 -13.20
CA ASP A 200 0.26 -6.89 -14.37
C ASP A 200 1.64 -7.53 -14.14
N ILE A 201 2.25 -7.23 -12.98
CA ILE A 201 3.58 -7.77 -12.63
C ILE A 201 3.51 -9.29 -12.49
N PHE A 202 2.49 -9.81 -11.78
CA PHE A 202 2.30 -11.25 -11.61
C PHE A 202 2.14 -11.95 -12.98
N CYS A 203 1.28 -11.45 -13.85
CA CYS A 203 1.06 -12.04 -15.18
C CYS A 203 2.35 -12.06 -16.01
N ALA A 204 3.12 -10.97 -16.02
CA ALA A 204 4.39 -10.90 -16.74
C ALA A 204 5.41 -11.91 -16.19
N LEU A 205 5.55 -11.99 -14.87
CA LEU A 205 6.49 -12.94 -14.23
C LEU A 205 6.03 -14.39 -14.41
N TYR A 206 4.72 -14.65 -14.37
CA TYR A 206 4.18 -16.00 -14.58
C TYR A 206 4.39 -16.45 -16.04
N ALA A 207 4.15 -15.60 -17.01
CA ALA A 207 4.41 -15.91 -18.42
C ALA A 207 5.89 -16.23 -18.67
N ALA A 208 6.80 -15.42 -18.12
CA ALA A 208 8.24 -15.67 -18.24
C ALA A 208 8.66 -17.01 -17.57
N LEU A 209 8.06 -17.34 -16.42
CA LEU A 209 8.31 -18.64 -15.75
C LEU A 209 7.75 -19.81 -16.58
N ALA A 210 6.55 -19.68 -17.15
CA ALA A 210 5.95 -20.70 -18.00
C ALA A 210 6.81 -20.98 -19.23
N ASP A 211 7.33 -19.94 -19.89
CA ASP A 211 8.25 -20.06 -21.02
C ASP A 211 9.57 -20.74 -20.62
N GLU A 212 10.14 -20.39 -19.44
CA GLU A 212 11.35 -21.06 -18.90
C GLU A 212 11.13 -22.55 -18.69
N LEU A 213 9.98 -22.93 -18.11
CA LEU A 213 9.65 -24.32 -17.80
C LEU A 213 9.27 -25.11 -19.06
N ALA A 214 8.59 -24.50 -20.03
CA ALA A 214 8.28 -25.13 -21.31
C ALA A 214 9.55 -25.53 -22.08
N GLN A 215 10.63 -24.75 -22.00
CA GLN A 215 11.95 -25.08 -22.56
C GLN A 215 12.58 -26.32 -21.91
N ARG A 216 12.12 -26.70 -20.72
CA ARG A 216 12.54 -27.90 -19.96
C ARG A 216 11.52 -29.04 -20.04
N GLU A 217 10.59 -28.95 -20.99
CA GLU A 217 9.49 -29.92 -21.17
C GLU A 217 8.59 -30.08 -19.91
N ALA A 218 8.56 -29.04 -19.05
CA ALA A 218 7.70 -28.97 -17.88
C ALA A 218 6.54 -28.01 -18.12
N ALA A 219 5.34 -28.43 -17.72
CA ALA A 219 4.14 -27.60 -17.79
C ALA A 219 3.70 -27.21 -16.39
N ILE A 220 3.24 -25.98 -16.21
CA ILE A 220 2.63 -25.51 -14.97
C ILE A 220 1.16 -25.17 -15.19
N ALA A 221 0.34 -25.53 -14.21
CA ALA A 221 -1.06 -25.13 -14.18
C ALA A 221 -1.18 -23.71 -13.62
N PRO A 222 -1.97 -22.81 -14.25
CA PRO A 222 -2.19 -21.48 -13.72
C PRO A 222 -2.98 -21.57 -12.42
N PRO A 223 -2.55 -20.86 -11.35
CA PRO A 223 -3.31 -20.79 -10.12
C PRO A 223 -4.60 -19.99 -10.29
N THR A 224 -5.62 -20.32 -9.52
CA THR A 224 -6.84 -19.51 -9.44
C THR A 224 -6.54 -18.16 -8.79
N ALA A 225 -6.97 -17.05 -9.40
CA ALA A 225 -6.74 -15.71 -8.88
C ALA A 225 -7.90 -15.26 -7.98
N PHE A 226 -7.61 -14.92 -6.72
CA PHE A 226 -8.53 -14.32 -5.78
C PHE A 226 -8.21 -12.82 -5.67
N CYS A 227 -9.08 -11.99 -6.24
CA CYS A 227 -8.85 -10.58 -6.50
C CYS A 227 -9.70 -9.71 -5.59
N LEU A 228 -9.14 -8.58 -5.13
CA LEU A 228 -9.86 -7.65 -4.25
C LEU A 228 -11.08 -7.01 -4.93
N SER A 229 -11.04 -6.83 -6.26
CA SER A 229 -12.11 -6.19 -7.02
C SER A 229 -12.35 -6.88 -8.36
N GLU A 230 -13.55 -6.66 -8.91
CA GLU A 230 -13.91 -7.18 -10.23
C GLU A 230 -13.01 -6.65 -11.36
N ALA A 231 -12.53 -5.41 -11.25
CA ALA A 231 -11.59 -4.84 -12.23
C ALA A 231 -10.29 -5.65 -12.31
N ILE A 232 -9.76 -6.09 -11.14
CA ILE A 232 -8.56 -6.95 -11.08
C ILE A 232 -8.89 -8.35 -11.59
N ALA A 233 -10.03 -8.92 -11.23
CA ALA A 233 -10.44 -10.25 -11.69
C ALA A 233 -10.65 -10.29 -13.22
N ALA A 234 -11.26 -9.26 -13.80
CA ALA A 234 -11.41 -9.12 -15.23
C ALA A 234 -10.06 -9.09 -15.97
N GLN A 235 -9.08 -8.37 -15.40
CA GLN A 235 -7.72 -8.31 -15.92
C GLN A 235 -7.04 -9.70 -15.87
N MET A 236 -7.17 -10.43 -14.76
CA MET A 236 -6.62 -11.78 -14.63
C MET A 236 -7.26 -12.77 -15.60
N ARG A 237 -8.59 -12.70 -15.79
CA ARG A 237 -9.30 -13.53 -16.79
C ARG A 237 -8.84 -13.21 -18.21
N ALA A 238 -8.63 -11.93 -18.53
CA ALA A 238 -8.08 -11.54 -19.85
C ALA A 238 -6.67 -12.08 -20.08
N ALA A 239 -5.90 -12.32 -19.02
CA ALA A 239 -4.58 -12.96 -19.05
C ALA A 239 -4.63 -14.50 -19.02
N GLY A 240 -5.83 -15.12 -19.03
CA GLY A 240 -6.02 -16.57 -19.12
C GLY A 240 -6.10 -17.29 -17.77
N PHE A 241 -6.24 -16.57 -16.65
CA PHE A 241 -6.42 -17.16 -15.33
C PHE A 241 -7.91 -17.33 -14.99
N GLU A 242 -8.27 -18.38 -14.28
CA GLU A 242 -9.52 -18.39 -13.55
C GLU A 242 -9.44 -17.36 -12.43
N ALA A 243 -10.47 -16.47 -12.31
CA ALA A 243 -10.39 -15.38 -11.34
C ALA A 243 -11.74 -15.03 -10.72
N PHE A 244 -11.72 -14.83 -9.40
CA PHE A 244 -12.86 -14.47 -8.56
C PHE A 244 -12.60 -13.16 -7.80
N ALA A 245 -13.69 -12.40 -7.59
CA ALA A 245 -13.68 -11.22 -6.75
C ALA A 245 -14.95 -11.14 -5.91
N PRO A 246 -14.92 -10.51 -4.73
CA PRO A 246 -16.12 -10.23 -3.96
C PRO A 246 -16.96 -9.14 -4.65
N PRO A 247 -18.26 -9.06 -4.34
CA PRO A 247 -19.17 -8.06 -4.93
C PRO A 247 -18.77 -6.60 -4.61
N ARG A 248 -18.01 -6.41 -3.54
CA ARG A 248 -17.42 -5.12 -3.13
C ARG A 248 -15.96 -5.31 -2.81
N PRO A 249 -15.09 -4.32 -3.08
CA PRO A 249 -13.66 -4.39 -2.81
C PRO A 249 -13.37 -4.31 -1.30
N ASP A 250 -13.60 -5.41 -0.61
CA ASP A 250 -13.44 -5.56 0.83
C ASP A 250 -12.56 -6.78 1.15
N SER A 251 -11.57 -6.60 2.04
CA SER A 251 -10.61 -7.65 2.38
C SER A 251 -11.25 -8.83 3.11
N ALA A 252 -12.24 -8.59 3.97
CA ALA A 252 -12.93 -9.68 4.69
C ALA A 252 -13.79 -10.50 3.71
N ALA A 253 -14.45 -9.84 2.76
CA ALA A 253 -15.21 -10.51 1.72
C ALA A 253 -14.30 -11.31 0.77
N LEU A 254 -13.08 -10.82 0.47
CA LEU A 254 -12.09 -11.58 -0.28
C LEU A 254 -11.63 -12.83 0.49
N LEU A 255 -11.34 -12.71 1.79
CA LEU A 255 -10.98 -13.85 2.64
C LEU A 255 -12.09 -14.90 2.74
N ALA A 256 -13.36 -14.47 2.71
CA ALA A 256 -14.49 -15.38 2.70
C ALA A 256 -14.57 -16.26 1.43
N LEU A 257 -14.02 -15.80 0.29
CA LEU A 257 -13.90 -16.61 -0.93
C LEU A 257 -12.89 -17.76 -0.77
N LEU A 258 -11.95 -17.63 0.14
CA LEU A 258 -10.89 -18.62 0.42
C LEU A 258 -11.26 -19.60 1.54
N SER A 259 -12.39 -19.39 2.23
CA SER A 259 -12.80 -20.26 3.34
C SER A 259 -13.15 -21.67 2.85
N PRO A 260 -12.72 -22.75 3.55
CA PRO A 260 -12.85 -24.14 3.09
C PRO A 260 -14.26 -24.71 3.06
N ASN A 261 -15.29 -23.92 3.38
CA ASN A 261 -16.70 -24.32 3.42
C ASN A 261 -17.52 -23.79 2.23
N ARG A 262 -17.02 -24.03 1.02
CA ARG A 262 -17.86 -23.96 -0.19
C ARG A 262 -17.94 -25.27 -0.93
#